data_d16503b2da6cfb662549b01b86a7ab1b
#
_entry.id   d16503b2da6cfb662549b01b86a7ab1b
#
_cell.length_a   1.000
_cell.length_b   1.000
_cell.length_c   1.000
_cell.angle_alpha   90.00
_cell.angle_beta   90.00
_cell.angle_gamma   90.00
#
_symmetry.space_group_name_H-M   'P 1'
#
loop_
_entity.id
_entity.type
_entity.pdbx_description
1 polymer ?
#
loop_
_entity_poly.entity_id
_entity_poly.type
_entity_poly.pdbx_seq_one_letter_code
_entity_poly.pdbx_strand_id
1 'polypeptide(L)'
;RDVLGSRGLGDVYKRQLLAMLVLYVFLRRINTTLIVSVSIPVSIIATFNLMYFNGLTINIMTLGGLALGAGMLIDNAIVVMENIFRNLENGLSPKEAAIKGASEVSGAITSSTLTTIVVFLPIVYIQGAAGELFKEQAWTVSFSLLSSLFVAVLLIPMLASQYVKAPAKNQASLKIKGYGQFVGKLLKRRYAVVLAALVVMIGSYLLLPLIDKEFMPKADSREFSTYITLEPGTRLQSTDNAAATIENMIIELAGDDLEWIFTQVGPSTTTESQTTSGKLEGENQAEVKVKLKNKAKADADYII
;
A
#
# COMPACT_ATOMS: atom_id res chain seq x y z
N ARG A 1 27.02 6.89 4.21
CA ARG A 1 25.70 7.25 4.82
C ARG A 1 24.86 8.20 3.94
N ASP A 2 25.44 8.97 3.03
CA ASP A 2 24.75 10.03 2.27
C ASP A 2 24.17 9.60 0.90
N VAL A 3 24.50 8.43 0.39
CA VAL A 3 24.09 7.97 -0.95
C VAL A 3 22.65 7.43 -0.97
N LEU A 4 22.13 6.95 0.15
CA LEU A 4 20.75 6.44 0.26
C LEU A 4 19.71 7.57 0.37
N GLY A 5 20.04 8.69 1.00
CA GLY A 5 19.14 9.83 1.16
C GLY A 5 18.87 10.57 -0.14
N SER A 6 19.89 10.76 -0.99
CA SER A 6 19.74 11.50 -2.25
C SER A 6 18.97 10.72 -3.34
N ARG A 7 19.10 9.38 -3.37
CA ARG A 7 18.32 8.53 -4.29
C ARG A 7 16.85 8.47 -3.90
N GLY A 8 16.53 8.37 -2.61
CA GLY A 8 15.14 8.34 -2.12
C GLY A 8 14.37 9.63 -2.41
N LEU A 9 14.98 10.79 -2.18
CA LEU A 9 14.36 12.10 -2.47
C LEU A 9 14.12 12.28 -3.97
N GLY A 10 15.08 11.91 -4.83
CA GLY A 10 14.92 12.00 -6.28
C GLY A 10 13.76 11.16 -6.82
N ASP A 11 13.52 9.99 -6.25
CA ASP A 11 12.42 9.11 -6.66
C ASP A 11 11.05 9.62 -6.19
N VAL A 12 10.97 10.26 -5.03
CA VAL A 12 9.74 10.90 -4.55
C VAL A 12 9.34 12.05 -5.47
N TYR A 13 10.27 12.93 -5.84
CA TYR A 13 9.99 14.03 -6.77
C TYR A 13 9.62 13.54 -8.16
N LYS A 14 10.25 12.48 -8.68
CA LYS A 14 9.89 11.88 -9.97
C LYS A 14 8.46 11.34 -9.97
N ARG A 15 8.05 10.66 -8.91
CA ARG A 15 6.67 10.14 -8.76
C ARG A 15 5.66 11.27 -8.67
N GLN A 16 5.97 12.34 -7.93
CA GLN A 16 5.10 13.50 -7.81
C GLN A 16 4.97 14.27 -9.13
N LEU A 17 6.08 14.45 -9.86
CA LEU A 17 6.06 15.05 -11.20
C LEU A 17 5.25 14.21 -12.18
N LEU A 18 5.37 12.88 -12.14
CA LEU A 18 4.59 11.98 -12.96
C LEU A 18 3.08 12.11 -12.65
N ALA A 19 2.70 12.15 -11.39
CA ALA A 19 1.32 12.36 -10.98
C ALA A 19 0.77 13.72 -11.47
N MET A 20 1.55 14.80 -11.36
CA MET A 20 1.19 16.11 -11.88
C MET A 20 1.05 16.11 -13.41
N LEU A 21 1.93 15.40 -14.11
CA LEU A 21 1.88 15.28 -15.56
C LEU A 21 0.61 14.53 -16.00
N VAL A 22 0.29 13.43 -15.34
CA VAL A 22 -0.94 12.66 -15.59
C VAL A 22 -2.17 13.55 -15.34
N LEU A 23 -2.23 14.23 -14.19
CA LEU A 23 -3.31 15.17 -13.87
C LEU A 23 -3.42 16.27 -14.93
N TYR A 24 -2.29 16.82 -15.39
CA TYR A 24 -2.28 17.85 -16.42
C TYR A 24 -2.83 17.33 -17.76
N VAL A 25 -2.45 16.12 -18.16
CA VAL A 25 -2.98 15.50 -19.40
C VAL A 25 -4.50 15.33 -19.35
N PHE A 26 -5.04 14.96 -18.17
CA PHE A 26 -6.48 14.80 -17.97
C PHE A 26 -7.21 16.14 -17.86
N LEU A 27 -6.75 17.02 -17.00
CA LEU A 27 -7.40 18.29 -16.68
C LEU A 27 -7.12 19.39 -17.74
N ARG A 28 -5.99 19.28 -18.47
CA ARG A 28 -5.52 20.21 -19.53
C ARG A 28 -5.49 21.68 -19.11
N ARG A 29 -5.44 21.97 -17.82
CA ARG A 29 -5.44 23.32 -17.25
C ARG A 29 -4.48 23.40 -16.07
N ILE A 30 -3.46 24.23 -16.20
CA ILE A 30 -2.40 24.34 -15.19
C ILE A 30 -2.96 24.75 -13.82
N ASN A 31 -3.83 25.74 -13.76
CA ASN A 31 -4.39 26.23 -12.50
C ASN A 31 -5.19 25.15 -11.77
N THR A 32 -6.00 24.38 -12.48
CA THR A 32 -6.75 23.26 -11.91
C THR A 32 -5.82 22.16 -11.39
N THR A 33 -4.83 21.81 -12.20
CA THR A 33 -3.84 20.81 -11.83
C THR A 33 -3.09 21.23 -10.57
N LEU A 34 -2.69 22.50 -10.45
CA LEU A 34 -2.03 23.01 -9.26
C LEU A 34 -2.91 22.94 -8.00
N ILE A 35 -4.18 23.33 -8.10
CA ILE A 35 -5.11 23.27 -6.96
C ILE A 35 -5.29 21.82 -6.51
N VAL A 36 -5.53 20.88 -7.43
CA VAL A 36 -5.63 19.45 -7.10
C VAL A 36 -4.30 18.91 -6.55
N SER A 37 -3.16 19.33 -7.11
CA SER A 37 -1.85 18.91 -6.61
C SER A 37 -1.56 19.39 -5.19
N VAL A 38 -2.01 20.60 -4.82
CA VAL A 38 -1.86 21.13 -3.44
C VAL A 38 -2.78 20.39 -2.46
N SER A 39 -3.93 19.89 -2.91
CA SER A 39 -4.83 19.13 -2.04
C SER A 39 -4.21 17.83 -1.51
N ILE A 40 -3.31 17.21 -2.29
CA ILE A 40 -2.65 15.95 -1.90
C ILE A 40 -1.80 16.09 -0.63
N PRO A 41 -0.78 16.97 -0.58
CA PRO A 41 0.03 17.12 0.62
C PRO A 41 -0.78 17.62 1.82
N VAL A 42 -1.79 18.47 1.62
CA VAL A 42 -2.66 18.93 2.70
C VAL A 42 -3.46 17.76 3.28
N SER A 43 -4.03 16.89 2.44
CA SER A 43 -4.75 15.69 2.88
C SER A 43 -3.83 14.71 3.62
N ILE A 44 -2.60 14.52 3.15
CA ILE A 44 -1.61 13.64 3.79
C ILE A 44 -1.23 14.18 5.17
N ILE A 45 -0.97 15.49 5.30
CA ILE A 45 -0.67 16.12 6.59
C ILE A 45 -1.87 16.00 7.54
N ALA A 46 -3.09 16.21 7.05
CA ALA A 46 -4.29 16.02 7.85
C ALA A 46 -4.44 14.56 8.31
N THR A 47 -4.11 13.59 7.45
CA THR A 47 -4.10 12.16 7.79
C THR A 47 -3.08 11.86 8.90
N PHE A 48 -1.86 12.39 8.81
CA PHE A 48 -0.85 12.22 9.86
C PHE A 48 -1.32 12.79 11.21
N ASN A 49 -2.00 13.94 11.21
CA ASN A 49 -2.58 14.49 12.44
C ASN A 49 -3.62 13.54 13.04
N LEU A 50 -4.54 12.99 12.22
CA LEU A 50 -5.52 12.02 12.70
C LEU A 50 -4.87 10.74 13.22
N MET A 51 -3.83 10.23 12.55
CA MET A 51 -3.04 9.08 13.03
C MET A 51 -2.40 9.37 14.39
N TYR A 52 -1.77 10.53 14.54
CA TYR A 52 -1.12 10.94 15.78
C TYR A 52 -2.11 11.01 16.96
N PHE A 53 -3.26 11.64 16.78
CA PHE A 53 -4.30 11.72 17.84
C PHE A 53 -4.90 10.37 18.20
N ASN A 54 -4.81 9.37 17.32
CA ASN A 54 -5.29 8.00 17.57
C ASN A 54 -4.17 7.04 17.97
N GLY A 55 -2.95 7.51 18.23
CA GLY A 55 -1.83 6.70 18.68
C GLY A 55 -1.31 5.69 17.66
N LEU A 56 -1.58 5.91 16.36
CA LEU A 56 -1.07 5.04 15.30
C LEU A 56 0.39 5.36 15.01
N THR A 57 1.19 4.30 14.79
CA THR A 57 2.61 4.42 14.45
C THR A 57 2.83 4.40 12.94
N ILE A 58 3.94 4.98 12.49
CA ILE A 58 4.34 4.90 11.07
C ILE A 58 5.12 3.60 10.89
N ASN A 59 4.49 2.62 10.25
CA ASN A 59 5.07 1.32 9.92
C ASN A 59 4.70 0.91 8.48
N ILE A 60 5.14 -0.27 8.03
CA ILE A 60 4.87 -0.75 6.66
C ILE A 60 3.37 -0.83 6.37
N MET A 61 2.55 -1.23 7.35
CA MET A 61 1.09 -1.37 7.18
C MET A 61 0.42 -0.01 7.06
N THR A 62 0.76 0.94 7.94
CA THR A 62 0.22 2.31 7.87
C THR A 62 0.72 3.05 6.62
N LEU A 63 1.97 2.87 6.20
CA LEU A 63 2.46 3.40 4.93
C LEU A 63 1.75 2.78 3.72
N GLY A 64 1.47 1.48 3.76
CA GLY A 64 0.63 0.80 2.76
C GLY A 64 -0.78 1.36 2.71
N GLY A 65 -1.40 1.59 3.88
CA GLY A 65 -2.70 2.26 4.01
C GLY A 65 -2.70 3.68 3.46
N LEU A 66 -1.64 4.45 3.76
CA LEU A 66 -1.47 5.80 3.24
C LEU A 66 -1.30 5.80 1.71
N ALA A 67 -0.52 4.87 1.16
CA ALA A 67 -0.31 4.74 -0.28
C ALA A 67 -1.63 4.37 -1.00
N LEU A 68 -2.41 3.47 -0.44
CA LEU A 68 -3.74 3.11 -0.93
C LEU A 68 -4.69 4.31 -0.85
N GLY A 69 -4.74 4.97 0.31
CA GLY A 69 -5.53 6.18 0.52
C GLY A 69 -5.14 7.31 -0.42
N ALA A 70 -3.83 7.54 -0.62
CA ALA A 70 -3.33 8.58 -1.52
C ALA A 70 -3.84 8.41 -2.97
N GLY A 71 -3.98 7.18 -3.46
CA GLY A 71 -4.62 6.92 -4.75
C GLY A 71 -6.07 7.38 -4.82
N MET A 72 -6.81 7.27 -3.72
CA MET A 72 -8.23 7.67 -3.64
C MET A 72 -8.42 9.16 -3.25
N LEU A 73 -7.36 9.82 -2.72
CA LEU A 73 -7.43 11.24 -2.32
C LEU A 73 -7.74 12.17 -3.49
N ILE A 74 -7.25 11.83 -4.67
CA ILE A 74 -7.35 12.65 -5.88
C ILE A 74 -8.77 12.64 -6.45
N ASP A 75 -9.49 11.55 -6.31
CA ASP A 75 -10.79 11.33 -6.95
C ASP A 75 -11.84 12.35 -6.49
N ASN A 76 -11.98 12.56 -5.19
CA ASN A 76 -12.89 13.56 -4.63
C ASN A 76 -12.56 14.98 -5.12
N ALA A 77 -11.26 15.30 -5.16
CA ALA A 77 -10.74 16.58 -5.61
C ALA A 77 -11.07 16.85 -7.10
N ILE A 78 -10.90 15.83 -7.95
CA ILE A 78 -11.19 15.90 -9.37
C ILE A 78 -12.69 16.12 -9.60
N VAL A 79 -13.55 15.35 -8.92
CA VAL A 79 -15.00 15.44 -9.08
C VAL A 79 -15.53 16.84 -8.72
N VAL A 80 -15.08 17.38 -7.57
CA VAL A 80 -15.47 18.75 -7.16
C VAL A 80 -14.98 19.77 -8.16
N MET A 81 -13.71 19.69 -8.57
CA MET A 81 -13.11 20.63 -9.49
C MET A 81 -13.79 20.60 -10.88
N GLU A 82 -14.09 19.41 -11.41
CA GLU A 82 -14.77 19.24 -12.67
C GLU A 82 -16.17 19.87 -12.65
N ASN A 83 -16.91 19.69 -11.55
CA ASN A 83 -18.22 20.28 -11.42
C ASN A 83 -18.18 21.82 -11.25
N ILE A 84 -17.18 22.35 -10.55
CA ILE A 84 -16.93 23.79 -10.48
C ILE A 84 -16.66 24.35 -11.90
N PHE A 85 -15.81 23.67 -12.68
CA PHE A 85 -15.55 24.07 -14.07
C PHE A 85 -16.76 24.04 -14.93
N ARG A 86 -17.59 23.02 -14.85
CA ARG A 86 -18.83 22.90 -15.57
C ARG A 86 -19.75 24.08 -15.27
N ASN A 87 -19.82 24.52 -14.02
CA ASN A 87 -20.61 25.69 -13.62
C ASN A 87 -19.98 27.01 -14.14
N LEU A 88 -18.66 27.12 -14.23
CA LEU A 88 -17.95 28.24 -14.86
C LEU A 88 -18.23 28.31 -16.38
N GLU A 89 -18.23 27.18 -17.06
CA GLU A 89 -18.55 27.09 -18.49
C GLU A 89 -20.00 27.49 -18.78
N ASN A 90 -20.91 27.30 -17.83
CA ASN A 90 -22.28 27.75 -17.87
C ASN A 90 -22.47 29.28 -17.63
N GLY A 91 -21.33 30.00 -17.40
CA GLY A 91 -21.33 31.45 -17.29
C GLY A 91 -21.47 32.00 -15.87
N LEU A 92 -21.40 31.16 -14.86
CA LEU A 92 -21.36 31.61 -13.44
C LEU A 92 -20.06 32.30 -13.11
N SER A 93 -20.09 33.23 -12.14
CA SER A 93 -18.87 33.83 -11.59
C SER A 93 -18.02 32.77 -10.86
N PRO A 94 -16.71 32.93 -10.73
CA PRO A 94 -15.85 31.96 -10.04
C PRO A 94 -16.34 31.61 -8.63
N LYS A 95 -16.84 32.57 -7.88
CA LYS A 95 -17.34 32.38 -6.52
C LYS A 95 -18.66 31.57 -6.52
N GLU A 96 -19.60 31.93 -7.39
CA GLU A 96 -20.87 31.21 -7.51
C GLU A 96 -20.68 29.79 -8.04
N ALA A 97 -19.80 29.63 -9.03
CA ALA A 97 -19.46 28.33 -9.59
C ALA A 97 -18.81 27.42 -8.54
N ALA A 98 -17.93 27.95 -7.68
CA ALA A 98 -17.30 27.18 -6.59
C ALA A 98 -18.34 26.74 -5.56
N ILE A 99 -19.23 27.61 -5.11
CA ILE A 99 -20.27 27.30 -4.12
C ILE A 99 -21.24 26.27 -4.71
N LYS A 100 -21.80 26.56 -5.89
CA LYS A 100 -22.79 25.70 -6.53
C LYS A 100 -22.18 24.35 -6.94
N GLY A 101 -21.01 24.39 -7.58
CA GLY A 101 -20.33 23.18 -8.04
C GLY A 101 -19.96 22.23 -6.92
N ALA A 102 -19.49 22.75 -5.77
CA ALA A 102 -19.21 21.93 -4.60
C ALA A 102 -20.49 21.39 -3.96
N SER A 103 -21.53 22.22 -3.81
CA SER A 103 -22.78 21.79 -3.17
C SER A 103 -23.51 20.69 -3.95
N GLU A 104 -23.48 20.74 -5.28
CA GLU A 104 -24.13 19.75 -6.16
C GLU A 104 -23.53 18.33 -6.00
N VAL A 105 -22.22 18.22 -5.73
CA VAL A 105 -21.54 16.93 -5.65
C VAL A 105 -21.18 16.49 -4.23
N SER A 106 -21.26 17.39 -3.23
CA SER A 106 -20.87 17.12 -1.85
C SER A 106 -21.60 15.91 -1.26
N GLY A 107 -22.90 15.77 -1.47
CA GLY A 107 -23.68 14.63 -1.02
C GLY A 107 -23.22 13.31 -1.63
N ALA A 108 -22.96 13.30 -2.94
CA ALA A 108 -22.52 12.11 -3.65
C ALA A 108 -21.11 11.65 -3.20
N ILE A 109 -20.16 12.58 -3.13
CA ILE A 109 -18.79 12.23 -2.68
C ILE A 109 -18.75 11.84 -1.22
N THR A 110 -19.55 12.46 -0.34
CA THR A 110 -19.66 12.08 1.07
C THR A 110 -20.19 10.66 1.18
N SER A 111 -21.30 10.34 0.52
CA SER A 111 -21.87 8.98 0.54
C SER A 111 -20.91 7.93 -0.02
N SER A 112 -20.23 8.22 -1.13
CA SER A 112 -19.22 7.33 -1.72
C SER A 112 -18.05 7.10 -0.77
N THR A 113 -17.52 8.17 -0.18
CA THR A 113 -16.39 8.08 0.78
C THR A 113 -16.79 7.29 2.02
N LEU A 114 -17.95 7.55 2.61
CA LEU A 114 -18.45 6.80 3.76
C LEU A 114 -18.69 5.33 3.43
N THR A 115 -19.24 5.02 2.26
CA THR A 115 -19.41 3.64 1.81
C THR A 115 -18.05 2.93 1.72
N THR A 116 -17.04 3.59 1.18
CA THR A 116 -15.67 3.03 1.10
C THR A 116 -15.11 2.79 2.51
N ILE A 117 -15.26 3.72 3.43
CA ILE A 117 -14.81 3.56 4.82
C ILE A 117 -15.50 2.35 5.49
N VAL A 118 -16.82 2.21 5.30
CA VAL A 118 -17.59 1.08 5.87
C VAL A 118 -17.09 -0.27 5.38
N VAL A 119 -16.56 -0.37 4.15
CA VAL A 119 -15.95 -1.60 3.62
C VAL A 119 -14.67 -1.98 4.39
N PHE A 120 -13.92 -1.01 4.91
CA PHE A 120 -12.71 -1.28 5.72
C PHE A 120 -13.00 -1.55 7.19
N LEU A 121 -14.16 -1.14 7.73
CA LEU A 121 -14.49 -1.32 9.15
C LEU A 121 -14.47 -2.79 9.63
N PRO A 122 -14.96 -3.79 8.87
CA PRO A 122 -14.89 -5.18 9.29
C PRO A 122 -13.48 -5.67 9.60
N ILE A 123 -12.46 -5.13 8.93
CA ILE A 123 -11.05 -5.50 9.14
C ILE A 123 -10.60 -5.16 10.57
N VAL A 124 -11.13 -4.09 11.16
CA VAL A 124 -10.80 -3.65 12.53
C VAL A 124 -11.25 -4.67 13.58
N TYR A 125 -12.25 -5.48 13.27
CA TYR A 125 -12.83 -6.49 14.18
C TYR A 125 -12.24 -7.90 13.99
N ILE A 126 -11.33 -8.09 13.05
CA ILE A 126 -10.62 -9.37 12.85
C ILE A 126 -9.72 -9.61 14.05
N GLN A 127 -9.84 -10.80 14.66
CA GLN A 127 -8.99 -11.23 15.80
C GLN A 127 -7.77 -12.01 15.30
N GLY A 128 -6.70 -12.00 16.11
CA GLY A 128 -5.46 -12.70 15.81
C GLY A 128 -4.41 -11.83 15.12
N ALA A 129 -3.26 -12.42 14.82
CA ALA A 129 -2.10 -11.70 14.25
C ALA A 129 -2.42 -10.94 12.96
N ALA A 130 -3.25 -11.51 12.09
CA ALA A 130 -3.71 -10.84 10.89
C ALA A 130 -4.53 -9.58 11.20
N GLY A 131 -5.42 -9.65 12.18
CA GLY A 131 -6.22 -8.52 12.62
C GLY A 131 -5.37 -7.36 13.11
N GLU A 132 -4.38 -7.62 13.97
CA GLU A 132 -3.49 -6.58 14.48
C GLU A 132 -2.67 -5.90 13.36
N LEU A 133 -2.21 -6.66 12.37
CA LEU A 133 -1.48 -6.11 11.23
C LEU A 133 -2.36 -5.20 10.35
N PHE A 134 -3.55 -5.67 9.98
CA PHE A 134 -4.41 -4.94 9.04
C PHE A 134 -5.28 -3.85 9.67
N LYS A 135 -5.48 -3.89 11.00
CA LYS A 135 -6.25 -2.89 11.75
C LYS A 135 -5.69 -1.48 11.57
N GLU A 136 -4.37 -1.31 11.73
CA GLU A 136 -3.73 -0.01 11.56
C GLU A 136 -3.82 0.48 10.12
N GLN A 137 -3.72 -0.42 9.13
CA GLN A 137 -3.91 -0.10 7.73
C GLN A 137 -5.35 0.39 7.47
N ALA A 138 -6.37 -0.32 7.99
CA ALA A 138 -7.78 0.04 7.82
C ALA A 138 -8.10 1.43 8.41
N TRP A 139 -7.58 1.73 9.61
CA TRP A 139 -7.69 3.06 10.20
C TRP A 139 -7.01 4.13 9.39
N THR A 140 -5.79 3.88 8.90
CA THR A 140 -5.03 4.85 8.08
C THR A 140 -5.74 5.17 6.78
N VAL A 141 -6.29 4.16 6.09
CA VAL A 141 -7.13 4.38 4.89
C VAL A 141 -8.36 5.21 5.22
N SER A 142 -9.06 4.88 6.33
CA SER A 142 -10.25 5.62 6.76
C SER A 142 -9.95 7.08 7.06
N PHE A 143 -8.86 7.37 7.79
CA PHE A 143 -8.43 8.74 8.08
C PHE A 143 -7.99 9.49 6.83
N SER A 144 -7.33 8.80 5.90
CA SER A 144 -6.94 9.37 4.61
C SER A 144 -8.16 9.79 3.79
N LEU A 145 -9.17 8.93 3.71
CA LEU A 145 -10.42 9.21 3.00
C LEU A 145 -11.22 10.35 3.64
N LEU A 146 -11.30 10.39 4.99
CA LEU A 146 -11.94 11.50 5.69
C LEU A 146 -11.20 12.82 5.44
N SER A 147 -9.87 12.82 5.54
CA SER A 147 -9.05 14.00 5.27
C SER A 147 -9.26 14.52 3.84
N SER A 148 -9.31 13.60 2.86
CA SER A 148 -9.60 13.93 1.46
C SER A 148 -10.96 14.58 1.29
N LEU A 149 -11.99 14.01 1.92
CA LEU A 149 -13.34 14.55 1.85
C LEU A 149 -13.39 15.98 2.37
N PHE A 150 -12.79 16.26 3.54
CA PHE A 150 -12.73 17.61 4.10
C PHE A 150 -11.99 18.57 3.16
N VAL A 151 -10.85 18.17 2.63
CA VAL A 151 -10.07 18.99 1.70
C VAL A 151 -10.85 19.23 0.40
N ALA A 152 -11.52 18.22 -0.15
CA ALA A 152 -12.30 18.34 -1.36
C ALA A 152 -13.52 19.27 -1.22
N VAL A 153 -14.22 19.22 -0.08
CA VAL A 153 -15.43 20.02 0.15
C VAL A 153 -15.11 21.45 0.61
N LEU A 154 -14.02 21.67 1.33
CA LEU A 154 -13.70 22.97 1.90
C LEU A 154 -12.55 23.69 1.19
N LEU A 155 -11.41 23.05 1.04
CA LEU A 155 -10.20 23.70 0.52
C LEU A 155 -10.31 23.94 -1.00
N ILE A 156 -10.76 22.95 -1.75
CA ILE A 156 -10.83 23.04 -3.21
C ILE A 156 -11.77 24.14 -3.67
N PRO A 157 -13.02 24.27 -3.20
CA PRO A 157 -13.89 25.36 -3.61
C PRO A 157 -13.33 26.73 -3.23
N MET A 158 -12.67 26.84 -2.05
CA MET A 158 -12.03 28.06 -1.63
C MET A 158 -10.91 28.48 -2.59
N LEU A 159 -9.99 27.57 -2.91
CA LEU A 159 -8.91 27.84 -3.86
C LEU A 159 -9.43 28.08 -5.27
N ALA A 160 -10.44 27.34 -5.72
CA ALA A 160 -11.04 27.51 -7.02
C ALA A 160 -11.68 28.89 -7.18
N SER A 161 -12.38 29.38 -6.16
CA SER A 161 -13.01 30.72 -6.18
C SER A 161 -12.00 31.87 -6.34
N GLN A 162 -10.74 31.67 -5.90
CA GLN A 162 -9.71 32.71 -5.93
C GLN A 162 -8.80 32.60 -7.17
N TYR A 163 -8.43 31.38 -7.55
CA TYR A 163 -7.36 31.17 -8.54
C TYR A 163 -7.87 30.68 -9.90
N VAL A 164 -9.13 30.27 -10.01
CA VAL A 164 -9.68 29.83 -11.30
C VAL A 164 -10.34 31.01 -12.02
N LYS A 165 -9.94 31.22 -13.26
CA LYS A 165 -10.54 32.20 -14.15
C LYS A 165 -11.57 31.51 -15.06
N ALA A 166 -12.62 32.23 -15.42
CA ALA A 166 -13.59 31.75 -16.38
C ALA A 166 -12.88 31.32 -17.69
N PRO A 167 -13.21 30.14 -18.22
CA PRO A 167 -12.57 29.66 -19.45
C PRO A 167 -12.87 30.62 -20.60
N ALA A 168 -11.88 30.89 -21.44
CA ALA A 168 -12.11 31.58 -22.70
C ALA A 168 -13.09 30.73 -23.55
N LYS A 169 -14.08 31.38 -24.18
CA LYS A 169 -15.25 30.79 -24.87
C LYS A 169 -14.96 29.67 -25.91
N ASN A 170 -13.68 29.36 -26.17
CA ASN A 170 -13.24 28.44 -27.24
C ASN A 170 -12.40 27.23 -26.77
N GLN A 171 -12.38 26.87 -25.47
CA GLN A 171 -11.69 25.64 -25.08
C GLN A 171 -12.58 24.43 -25.36
N ALA A 172 -12.27 23.74 -26.45
CA ALA A 172 -12.95 22.52 -26.87
C ALA A 172 -12.85 21.44 -25.78
N SER A 173 -13.99 21.08 -25.20
CA SER A 173 -14.06 19.85 -24.38
C SER A 173 -13.66 18.65 -25.26
N LEU A 174 -12.91 17.71 -24.72
CA LEU A 174 -12.57 16.47 -25.41
C LEU A 174 -13.83 15.66 -25.68
N LYS A 175 -14.53 15.97 -26.77
CA LYS A 175 -15.52 15.03 -27.28
C LYS A 175 -14.79 13.91 -27.99
N ILE A 176 -14.67 12.77 -27.35
CA ILE A 176 -14.17 11.55 -28.01
C ILE A 176 -15.19 11.22 -29.10
N LYS A 177 -14.84 11.63 -30.34
CA LYS A 177 -15.66 11.33 -31.51
C LYS A 177 -15.82 9.81 -31.60
N GLY A 178 -17.06 9.34 -31.58
CA GLY A 178 -17.35 7.90 -31.69
C GLY A 178 -17.74 7.19 -30.38
N TYR A 179 -17.44 7.74 -29.20
CA TYR A 179 -17.83 7.09 -27.93
C TYR A 179 -19.36 6.87 -27.84
N GLY A 180 -20.14 7.88 -28.15
CA GLY A 180 -21.61 7.75 -28.16
C GLY A 180 -22.12 6.70 -29.16
N GLN A 181 -21.48 6.58 -30.33
CA GLN A 181 -21.81 5.54 -31.31
C GLN A 181 -21.42 4.15 -30.81
N PHE A 182 -20.27 4.02 -30.14
CA PHE A 182 -19.81 2.76 -29.53
C PHE A 182 -20.78 2.29 -28.45
N VAL A 183 -21.11 3.18 -27.50
CA VAL A 183 -22.10 2.88 -26.44
C VAL A 183 -23.47 2.55 -27.05
N GLY A 184 -23.90 3.29 -28.08
CA GLY A 184 -25.15 2.99 -28.78
C GLY A 184 -25.19 1.60 -29.45
N LYS A 185 -24.04 1.14 -29.99
CA LYS A 185 -23.92 -0.24 -30.53
C LYS A 185 -23.97 -1.28 -29.43
N LEU A 186 -23.31 -1.04 -28.27
CA LEU A 186 -23.35 -1.93 -27.12
C LEU A 186 -24.77 -2.05 -26.54
N LEU A 187 -25.48 -0.92 -26.40
CA LEU A 187 -26.87 -0.91 -25.92
C LEU A 187 -27.82 -1.70 -26.84
N LYS A 188 -27.64 -1.61 -28.17
CA LYS A 188 -28.40 -2.44 -29.12
C LYS A 188 -28.17 -3.93 -28.96
N ARG A 189 -26.95 -4.32 -28.48
CA ARG A 189 -26.57 -5.73 -28.23
C ARG A 189 -26.47 -6.05 -26.73
N ARG A 190 -27.34 -5.46 -25.92
CA ARG A 190 -27.33 -5.54 -24.45
C ARG A 190 -27.20 -6.98 -23.92
N TYR A 191 -27.91 -7.93 -24.50
CA TYR A 191 -27.85 -9.34 -24.08
C TYR A 191 -26.49 -9.98 -24.38
N ALA A 192 -25.87 -9.64 -25.51
CA ALA A 192 -24.53 -10.14 -25.84
C ALA A 192 -23.47 -9.57 -24.88
N VAL A 193 -23.62 -8.30 -24.47
CA VAL A 193 -22.72 -7.67 -23.49
C VAL A 193 -22.86 -8.33 -22.11
N VAL A 194 -24.09 -8.59 -21.66
CA VAL A 194 -24.34 -9.28 -20.39
C VAL A 194 -23.81 -10.71 -20.45
N LEU A 195 -24.01 -11.44 -21.55
CA LEU A 195 -23.48 -12.78 -21.73
C LEU A 195 -21.95 -12.78 -21.72
N ALA A 196 -21.31 -11.84 -22.42
CA ALA A 196 -19.85 -11.70 -22.39
C ALA A 196 -19.31 -11.43 -20.97
N ALA A 197 -19.97 -10.55 -20.22
CA ALA A 197 -19.61 -10.27 -18.82
C ALA A 197 -19.74 -11.51 -17.93
N LEU A 198 -20.82 -12.29 -18.11
CA LEU A 198 -21.01 -13.55 -17.38
C LEU A 198 -19.95 -14.60 -17.75
N VAL A 199 -19.59 -14.73 -19.03
CA VAL A 199 -18.51 -15.64 -19.46
C VAL A 199 -17.18 -15.26 -18.84
N VAL A 200 -16.82 -13.96 -18.82
CA VAL A 200 -15.61 -13.47 -18.18
C VAL A 200 -15.64 -13.74 -16.68
N MET A 201 -16.76 -13.48 -16.02
CA MET A 201 -16.92 -13.71 -14.58
C MET A 201 -16.76 -15.21 -14.23
N ILE A 202 -17.43 -16.11 -14.97
CA ILE A 202 -17.32 -17.55 -14.76
C ILE A 202 -15.89 -18.03 -15.06
N GLY A 203 -15.29 -17.55 -16.15
CA GLY A 203 -13.90 -17.85 -16.49
C GLY A 203 -12.92 -17.43 -15.39
N SER A 204 -13.07 -16.23 -14.84
CA SER A 204 -12.26 -15.76 -13.72
C SER A 204 -12.45 -16.61 -12.47
N TYR A 205 -13.69 -17.01 -12.17
CA TYR A 205 -13.98 -17.90 -11.04
C TYR A 205 -13.32 -19.28 -11.17
N LEU A 206 -13.31 -19.85 -12.38
CA LEU A 206 -12.66 -21.13 -12.66
C LEU A 206 -11.12 -21.05 -12.56
N LEU A 207 -10.53 -19.87 -12.71
CA LEU A 207 -9.09 -19.64 -12.56
C LEU A 207 -8.66 -19.46 -11.08
N LEU A 208 -9.59 -19.17 -10.17
CA LEU A 208 -9.30 -18.96 -8.74
C LEU A 208 -8.55 -20.12 -8.06
N PRO A 209 -8.85 -21.41 -8.34
CA PRO A 209 -8.11 -22.54 -7.75
C PRO A 209 -6.66 -22.67 -8.21
N LEU A 210 -6.29 -22.03 -9.36
CA LEU A 210 -4.93 -22.07 -9.89
C LEU A 210 -4.01 -20.99 -9.24
N ILE A 211 -4.57 -20.12 -8.40
CA ILE A 211 -3.81 -19.11 -7.69
C ILE A 211 -3.37 -19.68 -6.35
N ASP A 212 -2.08 -19.76 -6.14
CA ASP A 212 -1.49 -20.17 -4.87
C ASP A 212 -1.91 -19.19 -3.77
N LYS A 213 -2.28 -19.74 -2.61
CA LYS A 213 -2.74 -18.97 -1.46
C LYS A 213 -1.66 -18.98 -0.39
N GLU A 214 -0.89 -17.91 -0.32
CA GLU A 214 0.07 -17.68 0.75
C GLU A 214 -0.39 -16.50 1.61
N PHE A 215 -0.34 -16.67 2.94
CA PHE A 215 -0.69 -15.60 3.88
C PHE A 215 0.38 -14.51 3.92
N MET A 216 1.64 -14.90 3.91
CA MET A 216 2.80 -14.02 3.73
C MET A 216 3.66 -14.61 2.62
N PRO A 217 4.10 -13.77 1.65
CA PRO A 217 5.10 -14.24 0.71
C PRO A 217 6.30 -14.71 1.52
N LYS A 218 6.79 -15.93 1.25
CA LYS A 218 8.01 -16.42 1.86
C LYS A 218 9.06 -15.36 1.59
N ALA A 219 9.49 -14.66 2.65
CA ALA A 219 10.68 -13.84 2.54
C ALA A 219 11.78 -14.81 2.13
N ASP A 220 12.39 -14.57 0.98
CA ASP A 220 13.57 -15.31 0.51
C ASP A 220 14.74 -14.89 1.43
N SER A 221 14.59 -15.24 2.72
CA SER A 221 15.51 -14.80 3.77
C SER A 221 16.83 -15.52 3.64
N ARG A 222 16.88 -16.64 2.88
CA ARG A 222 18.08 -17.49 2.77
C ARG A 222 18.78 -17.71 4.10
N GLU A 223 18.00 -17.51 5.16
CA GLU A 223 18.39 -17.72 6.56
C GLU A 223 17.51 -18.83 7.09
N PHE A 224 18.15 -19.84 7.69
CA PHE A 224 17.45 -20.89 8.43
C PHE A 224 18.14 -21.10 9.76
N SER A 225 17.37 -21.62 10.73
CA SER A 225 17.87 -21.98 12.06
C SER A 225 17.60 -23.45 12.31
N THR A 226 18.64 -24.16 12.72
CA THR A 226 18.55 -25.55 13.15
C THR A 226 18.68 -25.61 14.65
N TYR A 227 17.72 -26.26 15.31
CA TYR A 227 17.73 -26.46 16.75
C TYR A 227 18.20 -27.87 17.08
N ILE A 228 19.19 -27.97 17.98
CA ILE A 228 19.74 -29.21 18.46
C ILE A 228 19.32 -29.36 19.93
N THR A 229 18.66 -30.45 20.25
CA THR A 229 18.27 -30.78 21.61
C THR A 229 18.74 -32.20 21.93
N LEU A 230 19.67 -32.30 22.88
CA LEU A 230 20.17 -33.57 23.40
C LEU A 230 19.40 -33.96 24.67
N GLU A 231 19.70 -35.14 25.21
CA GLU A 231 19.04 -35.63 26.44
C GLU A 231 19.26 -34.66 27.63
N PRO A 232 18.24 -34.42 28.44
CA PRO A 232 18.38 -33.62 29.64
C PRO A 232 19.52 -34.11 30.56
N GLY A 233 20.37 -33.16 30.98
CA GLY A 233 21.54 -33.48 31.80
C GLY A 233 22.83 -33.70 30.98
N THR A 234 22.78 -33.57 29.67
CA THR A 234 23.97 -33.53 28.81
C THR A 234 24.82 -32.31 29.15
N ARG A 235 26.11 -32.49 29.31
CA ARG A 235 27.08 -31.40 29.61
C ARG A 235 27.21 -30.48 28.38
N LEU A 236 27.41 -29.21 28.63
CA LEU A 236 27.62 -28.17 27.60
C LEU A 236 28.67 -28.57 26.56
N GLN A 237 29.79 -29.19 26.99
CA GLN A 237 30.86 -29.64 26.09
C GLN A 237 30.40 -30.71 25.07
N SER A 238 29.44 -31.57 25.45
CA SER A 238 28.91 -32.59 24.54
C SER A 238 27.94 -31.98 23.53
N THR A 239 27.20 -31.00 23.97
CA THR A 239 26.30 -30.22 23.10
C THR A 239 27.09 -29.37 22.09
N ASP A 240 28.19 -28.79 22.55
CA ASP A 240 29.14 -28.04 21.72
C ASP A 240 29.78 -28.92 20.63
N ASN A 241 30.22 -30.11 20.97
CA ASN A 241 30.76 -31.07 20.00
C ASN A 241 29.72 -31.51 18.96
N ALA A 242 28.47 -31.71 19.38
CA ALA A 242 27.40 -32.06 18.48
C ALA A 242 27.07 -30.87 17.53
N ALA A 243 27.02 -29.67 18.08
CA ALA A 243 26.81 -28.44 17.29
C ALA A 243 27.92 -28.21 16.27
N ALA A 244 29.19 -28.38 16.68
CA ALA A 244 30.36 -28.30 15.79
C ALA A 244 30.31 -29.33 14.64
N THR A 245 29.79 -30.52 14.91
CA THR A 245 29.63 -31.55 13.87
C THR A 245 28.62 -31.11 12.83
N ILE A 246 27.47 -30.57 13.25
CA ILE A 246 26.42 -30.06 12.34
C ILE A 246 26.91 -28.82 11.60
N GLU A 247 27.62 -27.92 12.26
CA GLU A 247 28.24 -26.74 11.65
C GLU A 247 29.18 -27.14 10.51
N ASN A 248 30.06 -28.12 10.72
CA ASN A 248 30.97 -28.62 9.69
C ASN A 248 30.22 -29.26 8.51
N MET A 249 29.17 -30.02 8.77
CA MET A 249 28.32 -30.57 7.71
C MET A 249 27.67 -29.48 6.87
N ILE A 250 27.15 -28.44 7.52
CA ILE A 250 26.54 -27.31 6.83
C ILE A 250 27.56 -26.53 5.98
N ILE A 251 28.76 -26.31 6.50
CA ILE A 251 29.87 -25.67 5.78
C ILE A 251 30.26 -26.48 4.54
N GLU A 252 30.33 -27.81 4.68
CA GLU A 252 30.68 -28.70 3.57
C GLU A 252 29.56 -28.71 2.49
N LEU A 253 28.28 -28.72 2.89
CA LEU A 253 27.12 -28.71 1.97
C LEU A 253 26.94 -27.36 1.30
N ALA A 254 27.04 -26.27 2.04
CA ALA A 254 26.83 -24.92 1.52
C ALA A 254 28.02 -24.40 0.71
N GLY A 255 29.24 -24.84 1.02
CA GLY A 255 30.47 -24.48 0.29
C GLY A 255 30.60 -22.97 0.10
N ASP A 256 30.79 -22.57 -1.17
CA ASP A 256 30.96 -21.16 -1.56
C ASP A 256 29.66 -20.31 -1.42
N ASP A 257 28.51 -20.96 -1.24
CA ASP A 257 27.22 -20.26 -1.14
C ASP A 257 26.93 -19.77 0.30
N LEU A 258 27.75 -20.13 1.28
CA LEU A 258 27.65 -19.67 2.67
C LEU A 258 28.07 -18.19 2.79
N GLU A 259 27.22 -17.37 3.42
CA GLU A 259 27.56 -15.98 3.78
C GLU A 259 28.11 -15.92 5.21
N TRP A 260 27.39 -16.49 6.16
CA TRP A 260 27.84 -16.68 7.54
C TRP A 260 27.06 -17.81 8.23
N ILE A 261 27.69 -18.36 9.26
CA ILE A 261 27.10 -19.31 10.19
C ILE A 261 27.33 -18.79 11.61
N PHE A 262 26.33 -18.93 12.45
CA PHE A 262 26.40 -18.51 13.85
C PHE A 262 25.84 -19.64 14.73
N THR A 263 26.63 -20.15 15.65
CA THR A 263 26.25 -21.22 16.55
C THR A 263 26.19 -20.71 17.98
N GLN A 264 25.07 -20.93 18.65
CA GLN A 264 24.88 -20.65 20.07
C GLN A 264 24.63 -21.95 20.83
N VAL A 265 25.38 -22.20 21.86
CA VAL A 265 25.27 -23.43 22.68
C VAL A 265 24.98 -23.07 24.14
N GLY A 266 23.97 -23.73 24.71
CA GLY A 266 23.55 -23.50 26.07
C GLY A 266 22.59 -22.32 26.28
N PRO A 267 22.23 -22.03 27.55
CA PRO A 267 21.18 -21.06 27.86
C PRO A 267 21.53 -19.66 27.40
N SER A 268 20.58 -18.98 26.76
CA SER A 268 20.77 -17.60 26.31
C SER A 268 20.58 -16.63 27.46
N THR A 269 21.65 -15.86 27.77
CA THR A 269 21.68 -14.87 28.86
C THR A 269 21.33 -13.45 28.45
N THR A 270 21.13 -13.20 27.17
CA THR A 270 20.91 -11.83 26.62
C THR A 270 19.44 -11.53 26.39
N THR A 271 19.01 -10.36 26.84
CA THR A 271 17.64 -9.81 26.70
C THR A 271 17.23 -9.60 25.23
N GLU A 272 18.19 -9.55 24.31
CA GLU A 272 17.96 -9.39 22.86
C GLU A 272 17.44 -10.66 22.16
N SER A 273 17.59 -11.83 22.79
CA SER A 273 17.10 -13.12 22.26
C SER A 273 15.58 -13.29 22.37
N GLN A 274 14.85 -12.32 22.94
CA GLN A 274 13.39 -12.43 23.12
C GLN A 274 12.59 -12.22 21.82
N THR A 275 13.23 -11.83 20.73
CA THR A 275 12.53 -11.47 19.47
C THR A 275 12.58 -12.55 18.41
N THR A 276 13.31 -13.65 18.60
CA THR A 276 13.43 -14.70 17.57
C THR A 276 13.16 -16.08 18.18
N SER A 277 12.29 -16.82 17.57
CA SER A 277 11.78 -18.15 17.87
C SER A 277 12.80 -19.12 18.48
N GLY A 278 12.69 -19.41 19.76
CA GLY A 278 13.44 -20.49 20.41
C GLY A 278 14.38 -20.00 21.51
N LYS A 279 13.85 -19.85 22.73
CA LYS A 279 14.66 -19.59 23.90
C LYS A 279 15.41 -20.88 24.28
N LEU A 280 16.75 -20.87 24.18
CA LEU A 280 17.57 -21.95 24.70
C LEU A 280 17.56 -21.89 26.24
N GLU A 281 17.04 -22.94 26.89
CA GLU A 281 16.82 -22.95 28.34
C GLU A 281 17.84 -23.82 29.05
N GLY A 282 18.48 -24.77 28.38
CA GLY A 282 19.39 -25.76 28.98
C GLY A 282 20.75 -25.86 28.30
N GLU A 283 21.72 -26.45 29.04
CA GLU A 283 23.04 -26.77 28.51
C GLU A 283 23.02 -27.84 27.41
N ASN A 284 21.92 -28.59 27.32
CA ASN A 284 21.67 -29.63 26.31
C ASN A 284 21.08 -29.12 25.01
N GLN A 285 20.99 -27.81 24.84
CA GLN A 285 20.39 -27.18 23.65
C GLN A 285 21.38 -26.30 22.92
N ALA A 286 21.29 -26.29 21.57
CA ALA A 286 22.06 -25.39 20.73
C ALA A 286 21.19 -24.90 19.54
N GLU A 287 21.51 -23.74 19.01
CA GLU A 287 20.91 -23.15 17.81
C GLU A 287 22.04 -22.81 16.82
N VAL A 288 21.90 -23.29 15.61
CA VAL A 288 22.78 -22.96 14.47
C VAL A 288 22.01 -22.13 13.49
N LYS A 289 22.39 -20.87 13.32
CA LYS A 289 21.82 -19.93 12.34
C LYS A 289 22.73 -19.86 11.12
N VAL A 290 22.14 -20.01 9.95
CA VAL A 290 22.86 -20.05 8.68
C VAL A 290 22.27 -19.03 7.74
N LYS A 291 23.13 -18.30 7.04
CA LYS A 291 22.74 -17.39 5.96
C LYS A 291 23.51 -17.70 4.70
N LEU A 292 22.78 -17.83 3.61
CA LEU A 292 23.32 -18.04 2.27
C LEU A 292 23.44 -16.73 1.49
N LYS A 293 24.39 -16.65 0.57
CA LYS A 293 24.64 -15.47 -0.29
C LYS A 293 23.46 -15.21 -1.23
N ASN A 294 23.23 -13.94 -1.58
CA ASN A 294 22.15 -13.51 -2.49
C ASN A 294 22.16 -14.11 -3.90
N LYS A 295 23.20 -14.82 -4.30
CA LYS A 295 23.35 -15.52 -5.59
C LYS A 295 23.59 -17.01 -5.42
N ALA A 296 23.26 -17.56 -4.22
CA ALA A 296 23.42 -18.98 -3.95
C ALA A 296 22.61 -19.81 -4.94
N LYS A 297 23.19 -20.90 -5.41
CA LYS A 297 22.53 -21.88 -6.28
C LYS A 297 21.73 -22.89 -5.45
N ALA A 298 22.08 -23.05 -4.18
CA ALA A 298 21.38 -23.93 -3.25
C ALA A 298 20.19 -23.20 -2.63
N ASP A 299 19.01 -23.81 -2.69
CA ASP A 299 17.84 -23.34 -1.96
C ASP A 299 17.93 -23.80 -0.50
N ALA A 300 17.51 -22.97 0.45
CA ALA A 300 17.55 -23.33 1.87
C ALA A 300 16.78 -24.63 2.16
N ASP A 301 15.72 -24.91 1.39
CA ASP A 301 14.93 -26.14 1.46
C ASP A 301 15.71 -27.42 1.02
N TYR A 302 16.87 -27.28 0.40
CA TYR A 302 17.69 -28.42 -0.05
C TYR A 302 18.74 -28.85 0.98
N ILE A 303 18.99 -28.01 1.98
CA ILE A 303 20.02 -28.23 3.02
C ILE A 303 19.39 -28.76 4.33
N ILE A 304 18.06 -28.65 4.48
CA ILE A 304 17.27 -29.17 5.59
C ILE A 304 16.76 -30.58 5.27
#